data_796bef9c8872ddc03ad0888745d7735f
#
_entry.id   796bef9c8872ddc03ad0888745d7735f
#
_cell.length_a   1.000
_cell.length_b   1.000
_cell.length_c   1.000
_cell.angle_alpha   90.00
_cell.angle_beta   90.00
_cell.angle_gamma   90.00
#
_symmetry.space_group_name_H-M   'P 1'
#
loop_
_entity.id
_entity.type
_entity.pdbx_description
1 polymer ?
#
loop_
_entity_poly.entity_id
_entity_poly.type
_entity_poly.pdbx_seq_one_letter_code
_entity_poly.pdbx_strand_id
1 'polypeptide(L)'
;MALLILLNGILNEIVKLKSLKFVTINTILLLDKQRFFCKHCNKTFTASTNIVDFHKQISNDTCTSVILDLMTKDSEKNIAKRNNISTNSVNRILDDISDNKYVKNNGSLPTSFGIDEFSATKDTISKLVFIIVNQDSRNIFDINNSRLSKDIYKYFSRYQKSDRNKVKFITMDLYKPYYILMHKLFPNAILYCSSN
;
A
#
# COMPACT_ATOMS: atom_id res chain seq x y z
N MET A 1 -10.26 6.09 -31.02
CA MET A 1 -9.13 6.34 -31.92
C MET A 1 -8.08 5.29 -31.63
N ALA A 2 -7.84 4.35 -32.54
CA ALA A 2 -6.86 3.29 -32.34
C ALA A 2 -5.51 3.80 -32.86
N LEU A 3 -4.51 3.90 -32.00
CA LEU A 3 -3.14 4.18 -32.42
C LEU A 3 -2.50 2.87 -32.85
N LEU A 4 -2.35 2.65 -34.14
CA LEU A 4 -1.69 1.49 -34.73
C LEU A 4 -0.20 1.82 -34.90
N ILE A 5 0.66 1.22 -34.07
CA ILE A 5 2.12 1.29 -34.26
C ILE A 5 2.54 -0.03 -34.88
N LEU A 6 2.83 -0.02 -36.17
CA LEU A 6 3.39 -1.15 -36.92
C LEU A 6 4.91 -1.16 -36.78
N LEU A 7 5.45 -2.16 -36.09
CA LEU A 7 6.87 -2.48 -36.13
C LEU A 7 7.04 -3.92 -36.69
N ASN A 8 7.86 -4.03 -37.74
CA ASN A 8 8.09 -5.27 -38.48
C ASN A 8 8.79 -6.36 -37.63
N GLY A 9 8.06 -7.43 -37.29
CA GLY A 9 8.57 -8.62 -36.60
C GLY A 9 7.86 -9.88 -37.06
N ILE A 10 8.49 -11.02 -36.93
CA ILE A 10 8.10 -12.31 -37.52
C ILE A 10 6.79 -12.88 -36.95
N LEU A 11 6.34 -12.43 -35.78
CA LEU A 11 5.06 -12.79 -35.15
C LEU A 11 4.61 -11.62 -34.27
N ASN A 12 3.57 -10.96 -34.65
CA ASN A 12 2.99 -9.86 -33.87
C ASN A 12 1.86 -10.39 -32.99
N GLU A 13 1.82 -9.95 -31.74
CA GLU A 13 0.74 -10.25 -30.80
C GLU A 13 -0.02 -8.96 -30.48
N ILE A 14 -1.28 -8.87 -30.95
CA ILE A 14 -2.13 -7.72 -30.61
C ILE A 14 -2.70 -7.90 -29.22
N VAL A 15 -2.29 -7.04 -28.30
CA VAL A 15 -2.77 -7.03 -26.93
C VAL A 15 -3.76 -5.90 -26.71
N LYS A 16 -4.94 -6.23 -26.17
CA LYS A 16 -5.94 -5.25 -25.76
C LYS A 16 -5.65 -4.79 -24.34
N LEU A 17 -5.36 -3.51 -24.17
CA LEU A 17 -5.05 -2.92 -22.88
C LEU A 17 -6.19 -2.03 -22.40
N LYS A 18 -6.52 -2.11 -21.12
CA LYS A 18 -7.31 -1.08 -20.44
C LYS A 18 -6.45 0.16 -20.28
N SER A 19 -6.95 1.28 -20.81
CA SER A 19 -6.28 2.58 -20.76
C SER A 19 -7.14 3.59 -20.02
N LEU A 20 -6.56 4.73 -19.64
CA LEU A 20 -7.28 5.86 -19.08
C LEU A 20 -8.45 6.27 -19.97
N LYS A 21 -9.54 6.71 -19.37
CA LYS A 21 -10.68 7.24 -20.11
C LYS A 21 -10.26 8.50 -20.87
N PHE A 22 -10.74 8.61 -22.10
CA PHE A 22 -10.69 9.88 -22.82
C PHE A 22 -11.95 10.67 -22.45
N VAL A 23 -11.80 11.65 -21.57
CA VAL A 23 -12.90 12.39 -20.94
C VAL A 23 -13.82 11.45 -20.16
N THR A 24 -14.97 11.07 -20.71
CA THR A 24 -15.95 10.16 -20.11
C THR A 24 -16.02 8.79 -20.82
N ILE A 25 -15.31 8.64 -21.94
CA ILE A 25 -15.37 7.47 -22.81
C ILE A 25 -14.35 6.43 -22.38
N ASN A 26 -14.79 5.18 -22.18
CA ASN A 26 -13.91 4.06 -21.89
C ASN A 26 -12.97 3.80 -23.08
N THR A 27 -11.67 3.84 -22.85
CA THR A 27 -10.66 3.70 -23.89
C THR A 27 -9.99 2.33 -23.80
N ILE A 28 -9.78 1.70 -24.93
CA ILE A 28 -8.99 0.47 -25.08
C ILE A 28 -7.85 0.78 -26.01
N LEU A 29 -6.64 0.53 -25.56
CA LEU A 29 -5.45 0.64 -26.38
C LEU A 29 -5.17 -0.73 -27.02
N LEU A 30 -5.04 -0.75 -28.34
CA LEU A 30 -4.57 -1.91 -29.08
C LEU A 30 -3.07 -1.76 -29.27
N LEU A 31 -2.30 -2.61 -28.61
CA LEU A 31 -0.84 -2.60 -28.66
C LEU A 31 -0.37 -3.81 -29.46
N ASP A 32 0.30 -3.56 -30.60
CA ASP A 32 0.98 -4.59 -31.37
C ASP A 32 2.38 -4.82 -30.78
N LYS A 33 2.55 -5.94 -30.08
CA LYS A 33 3.83 -6.31 -29.46
C LYS A 33 4.64 -7.16 -30.40
N GLN A 34 5.83 -6.70 -30.74
CA GLN A 34 6.77 -7.43 -31.55
C GLN A 34 7.35 -8.62 -30.79
N ARG A 35 7.28 -9.79 -31.37
CA ARG A 35 7.85 -11.04 -30.84
C ARG A 35 9.05 -11.45 -31.66
N PHE A 36 10.14 -11.77 -30.99
CA PHE A 36 11.41 -12.16 -31.59
C PHE A 36 11.68 -13.63 -31.33
N PHE A 37 12.39 -14.27 -32.27
CA PHE A 37 12.91 -15.60 -32.11
C PHE A 37 14.43 -15.58 -32.14
N CYS A 38 15.06 -16.12 -31.13
CA CYS A 38 16.52 -16.25 -31.07
C CYS A 38 16.96 -17.58 -31.72
N LYS A 39 17.63 -17.52 -32.87
CA LYS A 39 18.13 -18.69 -33.58
C LYS A 39 19.25 -19.43 -32.82
N HIS A 40 19.92 -18.78 -31.89
CA HIS A 40 21.02 -19.36 -31.13
C HIS A 40 20.55 -20.23 -29.96
N CYS A 41 19.52 -19.76 -29.22
CA CYS A 41 19.00 -20.49 -28.06
C CYS A 41 17.58 -21.08 -28.30
N ASN A 42 17.04 -20.95 -29.50
CA ASN A 42 15.69 -21.40 -29.88
C ASN A 42 14.56 -20.92 -28.97
N LYS A 43 14.74 -19.76 -28.32
CA LYS A 43 13.72 -19.14 -27.44
C LYS A 43 13.06 -17.95 -28.11
N THR A 44 11.78 -17.74 -27.81
CA THR A 44 11.06 -16.54 -28.21
C THR A 44 11.02 -15.54 -27.05
N PHE A 45 11.04 -14.26 -27.36
CA PHE A 45 10.84 -13.17 -26.40
C PHE A 45 10.02 -12.05 -27.05
N THR A 46 9.27 -11.33 -26.24
CA THR A 46 8.43 -10.21 -26.69
C THR A 46 9.12 -8.90 -26.32
N ALA A 47 9.04 -7.90 -27.20
CA ALA A 47 9.59 -6.57 -26.91
C ALA A 47 8.97 -5.98 -25.65
N SER A 48 9.83 -5.40 -24.81
CA SER A 48 9.40 -4.61 -23.65
C SER A 48 8.86 -3.25 -24.11
N THR A 49 7.93 -2.71 -23.35
CA THR A 49 7.35 -1.39 -23.59
C THR A 49 7.12 -0.70 -22.24
N ASN A 50 7.15 0.62 -22.24
CA ASN A 50 6.81 1.45 -21.07
C ASN A 50 5.29 1.65 -20.91
N ILE A 51 4.48 1.19 -21.87
CA ILE A 51 3.02 1.36 -21.85
C ILE A 51 2.37 0.36 -20.90
N VAL A 52 2.90 -0.85 -20.81
CA VAL A 52 2.37 -1.94 -19.98
C VAL A 52 3.47 -2.88 -19.55
N ASP A 53 3.42 -3.34 -18.31
CA ASP A 53 4.34 -4.34 -17.79
C ASP A 53 4.14 -5.70 -18.45
N PHE A 54 5.14 -6.56 -18.28
CA PHE A 54 5.12 -7.90 -18.83
C PHE A 54 3.94 -8.70 -18.28
N HIS A 55 3.21 -9.38 -19.15
CA HIS A 55 1.98 -10.14 -18.84
C HIS A 55 0.79 -9.36 -18.26
N LYS A 56 0.83 -8.01 -18.22
CA LYS A 56 -0.30 -7.20 -17.77
C LYS A 56 -1.17 -6.72 -18.93
N GLN A 57 -2.46 -6.46 -18.64
CA GLN A 57 -3.46 -5.97 -19.60
C GLN A 57 -4.02 -4.58 -19.19
N ILE A 58 -3.43 -3.94 -18.18
CA ILE A 58 -3.76 -2.60 -17.72
C ILE A 58 -2.54 -1.74 -17.99
N SER A 59 -2.74 -0.58 -18.64
CA SER A 59 -1.63 0.32 -18.93
C SER A 59 -1.03 0.91 -17.64
N ASN A 60 0.27 1.23 -17.68
CA ASN A 60 0.97 1.82 -16.55
C ASN A 60 0.37 3.17 -16.14
N ASP A 61 -0.14 3.96 -17.09
CA ASP A 61 -0.87 5.20 -16.79
C ASP A 61 -2.15 4.94 -16.00
N THR A 62 -2.90 3.87 -16.35
CA THR A 62 -4.09 3.48 -15.58
C THR A 62 -3.72 3.01 -14.18
N CYS A 63 -2.63 2.25 -14.02
CA CYS A 63 -2.13 1.86 -12.71
C CYS A 63 -1.75 3.09 -11.87
N THR A 64 -1.07 4.07 -12.48
CA THR A 64 -0.71 5.33 -11.80
C THR A 64 -1.94 6.12 -11.38
N SER A 65 -2.97 6.21 -12.25
CA SER A 65 -4.23 6.86 -11.90
C SER A 65 -4.93 6.18 -10.72
N VAL A 66 -4.96 4.85 -10.69
CA VAL A 66 -5.52 4.08 -9.56
C VAL A 66 -4.75 4.35 -8.27
N ILE A 67 -3.42 4.42 -8.34
CA ILE A 67 -2.57 4.73 -7.17
C ILE A 67 -2.91 6.12 -6.61
N LEU A 68 -3.05 7.12 -7.47
CA LEU A 68 -3.43 8.47 -7.05
C LEU A 68 -4.85 8.50 -6.46
N ASP A 69 -5.79 7.79 -7.06
CA ASP A 69 -7.15 7.67 -6.56
C ASP A 69 -7.21 6.96 -5.19
N LEU A 70 -6.37 5.95 -4.95
CA LEU A 70 -6.27 5.25 -3.65
C LEU A 70 -5.76 6.17 -2.52
N MET A 71 -5.08 7.27 -2.84
CA MET A 71 -4.69 8.29 -1.86
C MET A 71 -5.87 9.19 -1.44
N THR A 72 -6.99 9.11 -2.13
CA THR A 72 -8.21 9.86 -1.80
C THR A 72 -9.12 9.05 -0.86
N LYS A 73 -10.07 9.72 -0.21
CA LYS A 73 -11.08 9.07 0.66
C LYS A 73 -12.24 8.51 -0.18
N ASP A 74 -11.94 7.64 -1.16
CA ASP A 74 -12.96 7.06 -2.04
C ASP A 74 -12.97 5.53 -1.94
N SER A 75 -14.09 4.92 -2.30
CA SER A 75 -14.22 3.47 -2.28
C SER A 75 -13.54 2.82 -3.48
N GLU A 76 -12.97 1.62 -3.30
CA GLU A 76 -12.39 0.81 -4.38
C GLU A 76 -13.35 0.62 -5.56
N LYS A 77 -14.66 0.49 -5.28
CA LYS A 77 -15.70 0.36 -6.30
C LYS A 77 -15.80 1.61 -7.18
N ASN A 78 -15.72 2.80 -6.58
CA ASN A 78 -15.74 4.06 -7.32
C ASN A 78 -14.44 4.26 -8.10
N ILE A 79 -13.30 3.94 -7.50
CA ILE A 79 -12.00 3.96 -8.17
C ILE A 79 -12.01 3.04 -9.39
N ALA A 80 -12.49 1.82 -9.25
CA ALA A 80 -12.63 0.85 -10.33
C ALA A 80 -13.50 1.39 -11.48
N LYS A 81 -14.66 1.97 -11.14
CA LYS A 81 -15.58 2.57 -12.12
C LYS A 81 -14.94 3.76 -12.84
N ARG A 82 -14.22 4.61 -12.12
CA ARG A 82 -13.54 5.79 -12.68
C ARG A 82 -12.46 5.38 -13.66
N ASN A 83 -11.66 4.37 -13.34
CA ASN A 83 -10.56 3.89 -14.16
C ASN A 83 -10.95 2.79 -15.18
N ASN A 84 -12.23 2.45 -15.31
CA ASN A 84 -12.73 1.41 -16.24
C ASN A 84 -12.06 0.04 -16.05
N ILE A 85 -11.82 -0.34 -14.80
CA ILE A 85 -11.26 -1.65 -14.43
C ILE A 85 -12.17 -2.35 -13.40
N SER A 86 -11.89 -3.58 -13.06
CA SER A 86 -12.60 -4.30 -11.99
C SER A 86 -12.07 -3.91 -10.61
N THR A 87 -12.90 -4.04 -9.56
CA THR A 87 -12.46 -3.88 -8.16
C THR A 87 -11.30 -4.84 -7.82
N ASN A 88 -11.36 -6.08 -8.32
CA ASN A 88 -10.25 -7.03 -8.15
C ASN A 88 -8.94 -6.53 -8.78
N SER A 89 -9.02 -5.75 -9.87
CA SER A 89 -7.83 -5.15 -10.46
C SER A 89 -7.27 -4.01 -9.60
N VAL A 90 -8.15 -3.23 -8.95
CA VAL A 90 -7.73 -2.21 -7.97
C VAL A 90 -6.99 -2.87 -6.82
N ASN A 91 -7.54 -3.98 -6.27
CA ASN A 91 -6.92 -4.70 -5.16
C ASN A 91 -5.56 -5.27 -5.54
N ARG A 92 -5.42 -5.87 -6.73
CA ARG A 92 -4.10 -6.35 -7.21
C ARG A 92 -3.07 -5.23 -7.33
N ILE A 93 -3.48 -4.05 -7.80
CA ILE A 93 -2.59 -2.89 -7.88
C ILE A 93 -2.18 -2.45 -6.47
N LEU A 94 -3.12 -2.45 -5.52
CA LEU A 94 -2.84 -2.13 -4.12
C LEU A 94 -1.87 -3.15 -3.49
N ASP A 95 -2.09 -4.45 -3.72
CA ASP A 95 -1.21 -5.53 -3.26
C ASP A 95 0.21 -5.36 -3.84
N ASP A 96 0.32 -5.16 -5.16
CA ASP A 96 1.59 -4.91 -5.85
C ASP A 96 2.37 -3.73 -5.25
N ILE A 97 1.67 -2.68 -4.78
CA ILE A 97 2.30 -1.51 -4.14
C ILE A 97 2.73 -1.85 -2.72
N SER A 98 1.86 -2.52 -1.96
CA SER A 98 2.15 -2.86 -0.56
C SER A 98 3.34 -3.80 -0.45
N ASP A 99 3.42 -4.81 -1.31
CA ASP A 99 4.52 -5.77 -1.33
C ASP A 99 5.86 -5.13 -1.72
N ASN A 100 5.83 -4.17 -2.65
CA ASN A 100 7.05 -3.53 -3.15
C ASN A 100 7.48 -2.28 -2.36
N LYS A 101 6.57 -1.66 -1.59
CA LYS A 101 6.83 -0.38 -0.91
C LYS A 101 6.68 -0.41 0.60
N TYR A 102 6.25 -1.53 1.18
CA TYR A 102 6.18 -1.63 2.64
C TYR A 102 7.59 -1.65 3.23
N VAL A 103 8.11 -0.49 3.49
CA VAL A 103 9.33 -0.31 4.29
C VAL A 103 8.90 -0.34 5.74
N LYS A 104 9.23 -1.42 6.47
CA LYS A 104 9.12 -1.41 7.94
C LYS A 104 9.76 -0.14 8.45
N ASN A 105 9.01 0.65 9.21
CA ASN A 105 9.54 1.87 9.79
C ASN A 105 10.61 1.50 10.84
N ASN A 106 11.87 1.51 10.42
CA ASN A 106 13.04 1.31 11.28
C ASN A 106 13.57 2.65 11.85
N GLY A 107 12.80 3.73 11.64
CA GLY A 107 13.12 5.06 12.14
C GLY A 107 13.03 5.17 13.66
N SER A 108 13.50 6.28 14.19
CA SER A 108 13.32 6.64 15.60
C SER A 108 11.84 6.85 15.93
N LEU A 109 11.45 6.52 17.18
CA LEU A 109 10.10 6.79 17.66
C LEU A 109 9.78 8.29 17.61
N PRO A 110 8.54 8.67 17.27
CA PRO A 110 8.08 10.05 17.39
C PRO A 110 8.17 10.53 18.85
N THR A 111 8.37 11.82 19.04
CA THR A 111 8.37 12.42 20.38
C THR A 111 6.96 12.46 20.98
N SER A 112 5.94 12.47 20.13
CA SER A 112 4.54 12.45 20.49
C SER A 112 3.77 11.52 19.57
N PHE A 113 3.05 10.55 20.13
CA PHE A 113 2.23 9.63 19.34
C PHE A 113 0.93 9.23 20.03
N GLY A 114 -0.07 8.93 19.21
CA GLY A 114 -1.31 8.33 19.64
C GLY A 114 -1.35 6.84 19.33
N ILE A 115 -2.05 6.09 20.16
CA ILE A 115 -2.34 4.68 19.94
C ILE A 115 -3.84 4.44 20.01
N ASP A 116 -4.33 3.63 19.07
CA ASP A 116 -5.73 3.27 18.97
C ASP A 116 -5.89 1.85 18.43
N GLU A 117 -7.09 1.28 18.58
CA GLU A 117 -7.44 -0.01 18.03
C GLU A 117 -8.50 0.15 16.93
N PHE A 118 -8.36 -0.59 15.85
CA PHE A 118 -9.40 -0.65 14.84
C PHE A 118 -9.66 -2.09 14.37
N SER A 119 -10.86 -2.29 13.84
CA SER A 119 -11.25 -3.60 13.30
C SER A 119 -10.48 -3.89 12.02
N ALA A 120 -9.72 -4.97 12.05
CA ALA A 120 -8.99 -5.44 10.90
C ALA A 120 -9.89 -6.18 9.91
N THR A 121 -9.44 -6.31 8.67
CA THR A 121 -10.07 -7.16 7.66
C THR A 121 -9.90 -8.64 7.98
N LYS A 122 -10.65 -9.51 7.30
CA LYS A 122 -10.67 -10.96 7.57
C LYS A 122 -9.32 -11.66 7.38
N ASP A 123 -8.38 -11.01 6.71
CA ASP A 123 -7.06 -11.55 6.33
C ASP A 123 -5.99 -11.36 7.42
N THR A 124 -6.35 -10.74 8.55
CA THR A 124 -5.42 -10.53 9.67
C THR A 124 -5.57 -11.61 10.74
N ILE A 125 -4.47 -11.91 11.44
CA ILE A 125 -4.43 -12.89 12.53
C ILE A 125 -5.33 -12.48 13.71
N SER A 126 -5.56 -11.20 13.89
CA SER A 126 -6.37 -10.64 14.98
C SER A 126 -7.52 -9.80 14.42
N LYS A 127 -8.72 -9.92 15.03
CA LYS A 127 -9.88 -9.08 14.68
C LYS A 127 -9.64 -7.59 14.93
N LEU A 128 -8.75 -7.27 15.85
CA LEU A 128 -8.37 -5.89 16.19
C LEU A 128 -6.87 -5.74 16.04
N VAL A 129 -6.46 -4.67 15.38
CA VAL A 129 -5.08 -4.27 15.17
C VAL A 129 -4.81 -2.98 15.93
N PHE A 130 -3.54 -2.78 16.25
CA PHE A 130 -3.05 -1.65 17.02
C PHE A 130 -2.37 -0.66 16.06
N ILE A 131 -2.85 0.56 16.01
CA ILE A 131 -2.31 1.63 15.18
C ILE A 131 -1.51 2.62 16.01
N ILE A 132 -0.42 3.11 15.46
CA ILE A 132 0.42 4.16 16.04
C ILE A 132 0.41 5.34 15.08
N VAL A 133 0.01 6.50 15.58
CA VAL A 133 -0.08 7.75 14.82
C VAL A 133 0.92 8.76 15.37
N ASN A 134 1.79 9.26 14.53
CA ASN A 134 2.65 10.39 14.88
C ASN A 134 1.79 11.65 14.99
N GLN A 135 1.69 12.25 16.19
CA GLN A 135 0.85 13.42 16.44
C GLN A 135 1.40 14.70 15.83
N ASP A 136 2.72 14.79 15.67
CA ASP A 136 3.36 15.98 15.12
C ASP A 136 3.12 16.06 13.60
N SER A 137 3.31 14.95 12.90
CA SER A 137 3.10 14.88 11.43
C SER A 137 1.68 14.51 11.01
N ARG A 138 0.84 14.02 11.95
CA ARG A 138 -0.53 13.49 11.71
C ARG A 138 -0.57 12.30 10.74
N ASN A 139 0.54 11.61 10.59
CA ASN A 139 0.65 10.43 9.73
C ASN A 139 0.64 9.14 10.57
N ILE A 140 0.18 8.07 9.96
CA ILE A 140 0.34 6.74 10.55
C ILE A 140 1.83 6.46 10.64
N PHE A 141 2.32 6.18 11.85
CA PHE A 141 3.69 5.80 12.08
C PHE A 141 3.90 4.32 11.81
N ASP A 142 3.02 3.47 12.33
CA ASP A 142 3.06 2.03 12.08
C ASP A 142 1.73 1.36 12.48
N ILE A 143 1.52 0.14 11.98
CA ILE A 143 0.39 -0.71 12.34
C ILE A 143 0.93 -2.06 12.82
N ASN A 144 0.52 -2.48 14.01
CA ASN A 144 0.86 -3.77 14.55
C ASN A 144 -0.33 -4.75 14.43
N ASN A 145 -0.11 -5.90 13.82
CA ASN A 145 -1.15 -6.90 13.54
C ASN A 145 -1.76 -7.58 14.77
N SER A 146 -1.43 -7.13 15.97
CA SER A 146 -1.93 -7.68 17.22
C SER A 146 -2.07 -6.58 18.28
N ARG A 147 -3.19 -6.61 19.02
CA ARG A 147 -3.42 -5.76 20.17
C ARG A 147 -2.98 -6.37 21.51
N LEU A 148 -2.47 -7.58 21.49
CA LEU A 148 -2.08 -8.27 22.73
C LEU A 148 -0.89 -7.53 23.38
N SER A 149 -0.96 -7.32 24.69
CA SER A 149 0.07 -6.60 25.44
C SER A 149 1.47 -7.18 25.25
N LYS A 150 1.58 -8.51 25.08
CA LYS A 150 2.86 -9.18 24.79
C LYS A 150 3.46 -8.77 23.44
N ASP A 151 2.61 -8.60 22.42
CA ASP A 151 3.05 -8.26 21.07
C ASP A 151 3.37 -6.77 20.97
N ILE A 152 2.60 -5.94 21.66
CA ILE A 152 2.88 -4.50 21.81
C ILE A 152 4.20 -4.30 22.58
N TYR A 153 4.41 -5.06 23.66
CA TYR A 153 5.67 -5.03 24.39
C TYR A 153 6.85 -5.41 23.48
N LYS A 154 6.73 -6.51 22.72
CA LYS A 154 7.73 -6.96 21.76
C LYS A 154 7.99 -5.90 20.66
N TYR A 155 6.93 -5.27 20.19
CA TYR A 155 7.01 -4.21 19.17
C TYR A 155 7.87 -3.04 19.67
N PHE A 156 7.56 -2.46 20.82
CA PHE A 156 8.30 -1.31 21.35
C PHE A 156 9.67 -1.68 21.94
N SER A 157 9.88 -2.91 22.38
CA SER A 157 11.16 -3.39 22.87
C SER A 157 12.26 -3.48 21.82
N ARG A 158 11.90 -3.46 20.52
CA ARG A 158 12.87 -3.38 19.41
C ARG A 158 13.60 -2.02 19.36
N TYR A 159 13.00 -0.98 19.93
CA TYR A 159 13.63 0.32 20.06
C TYR A 159 14.51 0.38 21.29
N GLN A 160 15.66 1.02 21.16
CA GLN A 160 16.57 1.19 22.30
C GLN A 160 15.89 2.00 23.41
N LYS A 161 16.31 1.75 24.66
CA LYS A 161 15.79 2.49 25.83
C LYS A 161 16.01 4.00 25.69
N SER A 162 17.15 4.41 25.11
CA SER A 162 17.46 5.81 24.81
C SER A 162 16.42 6.47 23.90
N ASP A 163 15.91 5.75 22.89
CA ASP A 163 14.90 6.29 21.98
C ASP A 163 13.52 6.31 22.63
N ARG A 164 13.17 5.28 23.41
CA ARG A 164 11.93 5.27 24.19
C ARG A 164 11.89 6.39 25.24
N ASN A 165 13.03 6.74 25.83
CA ASN A 165 13.13 7.84 26.80
C ASN A 165 12.97 9.24 26.17
N LYS A 166 13.07 9.37 24.83
CA LYS A 166 12.82 10.63 24.10
C LYS A 166 11.34 10.91 23.88
N VAL A 167 10.49 9.91 24.07
CA VAL A 167 9.04 10.06 23.92
C VAL A 167 8.52 10.90 25.09
N LYS A 168 7.78 11.98 24.76
CA LYS A 168 7.26 12.94 25.73
C LYS A 168 5.78 12.78 26.01
N PHE A 169 4.99 12.46 24.96
CA PHE A 169 3.54 12.39 25.05
C PHE A 169 3.00 11.16 24.36
N ILE A 170 2.07 10.46 25.01
CA ILE A 170 1.35 9.34 24.45
C ILE A 170 -0.14 9.54 24.74
N THR A 171 -0.98 9.54 23.67
CA THR A 171 -2.43 9.54 23.81
C THR A 171 -2.98 8.15 23.54
N MET A 172 -3.95 7.72 24.31
CA MET A 172 -4.59 6.40 24.17
C MET A 172 -5.99 6.40 24.78
N ASP A 173 -6.78 5.40 24.44
CA ASP A 173 -8.02 5.11 25.13
C ASP A 173 -7.75 4.63 26.56
N LEU A 174 -8.71 4.90 27.46
CA LEU A 174 -8.62 4.54 28.88
C LEU A 174 -8.77 3.01 29.05
N TYR A 175 -7.76 2.25 28.61
CA TYR A 175 -7.67 0.80 28.83
C TYR A 175 -6.52 0.49 29.79
N LYS A 176 -6.86 0.11 31.02
CA LYS A 176 -5.89 -0.10 32.12
C LYS A 176 -4.66 -0.93 31.75
N PRO A 177 -4.75 -2.06 30.99
CA PRO A 177 -3.57 -2.84 30.60
C PRO A 177 -2.60 -2.04 29.72
N TYR A 178 -3.10 -1.18 28.83
CA TYR A 178 -2.22 -0.35 27.99
C TYR A 178 -1.55 0.74 28.81
N TYR A 179 -2.29 1.37 29.70
CA TYR A 179 -1.72 2.37 30.60
C TYR A 179 -0.51 1.82 31.36
N ILE A 180 -0.67 0.65 32.00
CA ILE A 180 0.42 0.00 32.75
C ILE A 180 1.60 -0.34 31.84
N LEU A 181 1.31 -0.86 30.64
CA LEU A 181 2.33 -1.25 29.67
C LEU A 181 3.10 -0.02 29.16
N MET A 182 2.41 1.05 28.78
CA MET A 182 3.02 2.27 28.26
C MET A 182 3.85 2.97 29.34
N HIS A 183 3.35 3.04 30.56
CA HIS A 183 4.11 3.60 31.68
C HIS A 183 5.44 2.83 31.94
N LYS A 184 5.41 1.49 31.79
CA LYS A 184 6.61 0.65 31.92
C LYS A 184 7.60 0.85 30.77
N LEU A 185 7.09 0.99 29.53
CA LEU A 185 7.91 1.11 28.32
C LEU A 185 8.48 2.52 28.13
N PHE A 186 7.76 3.53 28.57
CA PHE A 186 8.02 4.96 28.36
C PHE A 186 7.95 5.74 29.68
N PRO A 187 8.92 5.53 30.59
CA PRO A 187 8.83 6.07 31.93
C PRO A 187 8.88 7.61 32.00
N ASN A 188 9.38 8.26 30.93
CA ASN A 188 9.49 9.72 30.85
C ASN A 188 8.30 10.37 30.13
N ALA A 189 7.37 9.56 29.57
CA ALA A 189 6.25 10.08 28.80
C ALA A 189 5.07 10.44 29.71
N ILE A 190 4.39 11.55 29.37
CA ILE A 190 3.09 11.88 29.92
C ILE A 190 2.02 11.12 29.14
N LEU A 191 1.19 10.36 29.85
CA LEU A 191 0.12 9.57 29.26
C LEU A 191 -1.20 10.32 29.35
N TYR A 192 -1.81 10.60 28.21
CA TYR A 192 -3.15 11.18 28.09
C TYR A 192 -4.15 10.09 27.73
N CYS A 193 -5.12 9.85 28.59
CA CYS A 193 -6.18 8.90 28.33
C CYS A 193 -7.46 9.66 28.01
N SER A 194 -8.06 9.42 26.84
CA SER A 194 -9.42 9.89 26.54
C SER A 194 -10.43 8.85 27.05
N SER A 195 -11.42 9.33 27.81
CA SER A 195 -12.63 8.54 28.07
C SER A 195 -13.61 8.82 26.94
N ASN A 196 -13.94 7.80 26.14
CA ASN A 196 -15.10 7.84 25.26
C ASN A 196 -16.39 7.76 26.07
#